data_e056906c717c4f9d025fd01d6b6aeb4f
#
_entry.id   e056906c717c4f9d025fd01d6b6aeb4f
#
_cell.length_a   1.000
_cell.length_b   1.000
_cell.length_c   1.000
_cell.angle_alpha   90.00
_cell.angle_beta   90.00
_cell.angle_gamma   90.00
#
_symmetry.space_group_name_H-M   'P 1'
#
loop_
_entity.id
_entity.type
_entity.pdbx_description
1 polymer ?
#
loop_
_entity_poly.entity_id
_entity_poly.type
_entity_poly.pdbx_seq_one_letter_code
_entity_poly.pdbx_strand_id
1 'polypeptide(L)'
;MKLFLLFFTLMCVTDTEAESKHNNIAMTACSDTDKEYMMEVEQEEVYHADFVKQQIVMMLPPFGDSAGVQEGTYEQSLGQQDTCKNNLGVVKKVYKDLEEPKDVPQNSIYPRDDVNVGTQNTLICHSMRFFPPPVRVRWTKNGEDVTDKSSLSQYYPNEDHTFNQFSHLTFTPKEGDVYTCTVEHKSLQPSDTKTWEVDVELPSVGPAVFCGVGLAVGLLGVATGTFFLVKGNQCN
;
A
#
# COMPACT_ATOMS: atom_id res chain seq x y z
N MET A 1 10.08 -46.93 20.98
CA MET A 1 10.03 -45.62 21.64
C MET A 1 11.35 -44.83 21.61
N LYS A 2 12.49 -45.44 21.85
CA LYS A 2 13.80 -44.73 21.79
C LYS A 2 14.24 -44.28 20.40
N LEU A 3 13.85 -44.98 19.34
CA LEU A 3 14.17 -44.62 17.95
C LEU A 3 13.37 -43.41 17.44
N PHE A 4 12.12 -43.26 17.90
CA PHE A 4 11.28 -42.13 17.58
C PHE A 4 11.74 -40.81 18.24
N LEU A 5 12.30 -40.89 19.46
CA LEU A 5 12.87 -39.74 20.14
C LEU A 5 14.16 -39.26 19.46
N LEU A 6 14.98 -40.17 18.93
CA LEU A 6 16.17 -39.81 18.18
C LEU A 6 15.86 -39.13 16.84
N PHE A 7 14.78 -39.55 16.18
CA PHE A 7 14.32 -38.91 14.93
C PHE A 7 13.74 -37.50 15.18
N PHE A 8 13.04 -37.30 16.32
CA PHE A 8 12.49 -36.00 16.69
C PHE A 8 13.59 -35.01 17.11
N THR A 9 14.63 -35.47 17.78
CA THR A 9 15.78 -34.61 18.12
C THR A 9 16.65 -34.29 16.91
N LEU A 10 16.72 -35.15 15.89
CA LEU A 10 17.48 -34.88 14.66
C LEU A 10 16.75 -33.90 13.72
N MET A 11 15.42 -33.84 13.79
CA MET A 11 14.62 -32.82 13.03
C MET A 11 14.67 -31.41 13.64
N CYS A 12 15.05 -31.30 14.92
CA CYS A 12 15.17 -29.98 15.58
C CYS A 12 16.53 -29.32 15.43
N VAL A 13 17.50 -29.95 14.74
CA VAL A 13 18.88 -29.43 14.58
C VAL A 13 19.18 -29.02 13.14
N THR A 14 18.19 -28.96 12.27
CA THR A 14 18.34 -28.14 11.08
C THR A 14 17.91 -26.71 11.42
N ASP A 15 18.70 -26.02 12.24
CA ASP A 15 18.76 -24.58 12.17
C ASP A 15 19.23 -24.26 10.74
N THR A 16 18.30 -24.12 9.83
CA THR A 16 18.53 -23.30 8.66
C THR A 16 18.71 -21.90 9.24
N GLU A 17 19.94 -21.45 9.39
CA GLU A 17 20.23 -20.02 9.43
C GLU A 17 19.61 -19.45 8.15
N ALA A 18 18.36 -19.01 8.25
CA ALA A 18 17.76 -18.15 7.28
C ALA A 18 18.57 -16.86 7.39
N GLU A 19 19.53 -16.69 6.50
CA GLU A 19 20.23 -15.43 6.32
C GLU A 19 19.16 -14.40 6.04
N SER A 20 18.77 -13.62 7.06
CA SER A 20 17.80 -12.55 6.92
C SER A 20 18.47 -11.48 6.05
N LYS A 21 18.14 -11.49 4.76
CA LYS A 21 18.60 -10.49 3.81
C LYS A 21 17.85 -9.20 4.13
N HIS A 22 18.49 -8.31 4.88
CA HIS A 22 17.96 -6.99 5.15
C HIS A 22 18.04 -6.13 3.89
N ASN A 23 16.94 -5.52 3.53
CA ASN A 23 16.84 -4.63 2.37
C ASN A 23 16.73 -3.18 2.84
N ASN A 24 17.87 -2.47 2.83
CA ASN A 24 17.95 -1.07 3.21
C ASN A 24 18.33 -0.26 1.97
N ILE A 25 17.53 0.73 1.63
CA ILE A 25 17.74 1.59 0.46
C ILE A 25 17.91 3.04 0.93
N ALA A 26 19.02 3.65 0.54
CA ALA A 26 19.20 5.09 0.59
C ALA A 26 19.20 5.60 -0.85
N MET A 27 18.19 6.37 -1.23
CA MET A 27 18.01 6.84 -2.59
C MET A 27 18.22 8.35 -2.70
N THR A 28 18.98 8.75 -3.72
CA THR A 28 19.02 10.12 -4.22
C THR A 28 18.69 10.07 -5.70
N ALA A 29 17.59 10.69 -6.09
CA ALA A 29 17.18 10.77 -7.48
C ALA A 29 16.91 12.23 -7.90
N CYS A 30 17.09 12.53 -9.16
CA CYS A 30 16.81 13.84 -9.72
C CYS A 30 16.42 13.74 -11.19
N SER A 31 15.55 14.65 -11.61
CA SER A 31 15.24 14.93 -13.00
C SER A 31 15.46 16.42 -13.28
N ASP A 32 14.99 16.91 -14.41
CA ASP A 32 14.99 18.36 -14.66
C ASP A 32 14.10 19.12 -13.69
N THR A 33 13.00 18.48 -13.25
CA THR A 33 11.93 19.08 -12.43
C THR A 33 11.86 18.54 -11.01
N ASP A 34 12.20 17.25 -10.82
CA ASP A 34 11.97 16.54 -9.58
C ASP A 34 13.27 16.29 -8.79
N LYS A 35 13.10 16.15 -7.49
CA LYS A 35 14.17 15.84 -6.54
C LYS A 35 13.63 14.84 -5.54
N GLU A 36 14.43 13.80 -5.26
CA GLU A 36 14.10 12.80 -4.28
C GLU A 36 15.32 12.52 -3.41
N TYR A 37 15.10 12.41 -2.11
CA TYR A 37 16.09 11.95 -1.15
C TYR A 37 15.35 11.24 -0.03
N MET A 38 15.54 9.93 0.08
CA MET A 38 14.80 9.12 1.04
C MET A 38 15.63 7.95 1.55
N MET A 39 15.21 7.39 2.66
CA MET A 39 15.72 6.16 3.23
C MET A 39 14.58 5.21 3.56
N GLU A 40 14.72 3.97 3.10
CA GLU A 40 13.86 2.84 3.42
C GLU A 40 14.66 1.78 4.20
N VAL A 41 14.00 1.14 5.15
CA VAL A 41 14.48 -0.03 5.88
C VAL A 41 13.40 -1.10 5.80
N GLU A 42 13.74 -2.29 5.30
CA GLU A 42 12.79 -3.40 5.12
C GLU A 42 11.56 -3.02 4.28
N GLN A 43 11.73 -2.17 3.25
CA GLN A 43 10.67 -1.65 2.39
C GLN A 43 9.71 -0.66 3.08
N GLU A 44 10.04 -0.20 4.28
CA GLU A 44 9.31 0.86 4.97
C GLU A 44 10.11 2.16 4.89
N GLU A 45 9.45 3.23 4.49
CA GLU A 45 10.05 4.56 4.44
C GLU A 45 10.32 5.06 5.86
N VAL A 46 11.59 5.35 6.14
CA VAL A 46 12.02 5.90 7.44
C VAL A 46 11.94 7.41 7.45
N TYR A 47 12.46 8.05 6.40
CA TYR A 47 12.39 9.49 6.20
C TYR A 47 12.61 9.89 4.74
N HIS A 48 12.17 11.09 4.40
CA HIS A 48 12.52 11.77 3.15
C HIS A 48 12.79 13.25 3.36
N ALA A 49 13.42 13.88 2.38
CA ALA A 49 13.59 15.34 2.34
C ALA A 49 12.42 16.01 1.62
N ASP A 50 11.68 16.84 2.33
CA ASP A 50 10.72 17.78 1.73
C ASP A 50 11.46 19.04 1.27
N PHE A 51 11.77 19.11 -0.01
CA PHE A 51 12.49 20.24 -0.60
C PHE A 51 11.67 21.53 -0.72
N VAL A 52 10.35 21.44 -0.54
CA VAL A 52 9.46 22.61 -0.52
C VAL A 52 9.46 23.23 0.86
N LYS A 53 9.30 22.41 1.92
CA LYS A 53 9.32 22.84 3.31
C LYS A 53 10.72 22.97 3.89
N GLN A 54 11.74 22.51 3.14
CA GLN A 54 13.16 22.56 3.53
C GLN A 54 13.45 21.83 4.85
N GLN A 55 12.93 20.63 4.99
CA GLN A 55 13.08 19.80 6.19
C GLN A 55 13.11 18.31 5.87
N ILE A 56 13.62 17.51 6.81
CA ILE A 56 13.44 16.06 6.80
C ILE A 56 12.08 15.73 7.43
N VAL A 57 11.33 14.89 6.76
CA VAL A 57 10.05 14.35 7.24
C VAL A 57 10.28 12.92 7.71
N MET A 58 9.99 12.66 8.98
CA MET A 58 10.05 11.31 9.55
C MET A 58 8.73 10.58 9.28
N MET A 59 8.82 9.36 8.79
CA MET A 59 7.67 8.52 8.48
C MET A 59 7.40 7.46 9.56
N LEU A 60 8.39 7.19 10.43
CA LEU A 60 8.22 6.23 11.53
C LEU A 60 7.20 6.74 12.56
N PRO A 61 6.43 5.82 13.17
CA PRO A 61 5.50 6.18 14.23
C PRO A 61 6.24 6.75 15.45
N PRO A 62 5.58 7.54 16.34
CA PRO A 62 6.21 8.23 17.46
C PRO A 62 6.92 7.31 18.47
N PHE A 63 6.59 6.02 18.48
CA PHE A 63 7.25 5.02 19.32
C PHE A 63 8.42 4.31 18.61
N GLY A 64 8.59 4.58 17.30
CA GLY A 64 9.72 4.09 16.53
C GLY A 64 11.01 4.79 16.97
N ASP A 65 12.11 4.05 16.91
CA ASP A 65 13.42 4.65 17.19
C ASP A 65 13.74 5.67 16.08
N SER A 66 13.94 6.92 16.46
CA SER A 66 14.36 7.99 15.56
C SER A 66 15.84 7.88 15.15
N ALA A 67 16.47 6.74 15.41
CA ALA A 67 17.85 6.47 15.08
C ALA A 67 18.10 6.59 13.58
N GLY A 68 18.89 7.55 13.18
CA GLY A 68 19.38 7.69 11.80
C GLY A 68 19.24 9.09 11.20
N VAL A 69 18.34 9.93 11.68
CA VAL A 69 18.30 11.32 11.24
C VAL A 69 19.20 12.16 12.15
N GLN A 70 20.35 12.51 11.62
CA GLN A 70 21.31 13.38 12.30
C GLN A 70 21.03 14.85 11.97
N GLU A 71 21.48 15.74 12.87
CA GLU A 71 21.52 17.16 12.55
C GLU A 71 22.38 17.37 11.28
N GLY A 72 21.85 18.13 10.32
CA GLY A 72 22.52 18.33 9.03
C GLY A 72 22.10 17.36 7.91
N THR A 73 21.18 16.40 8.15
CA THR A 73 20.72 15.47 7.12
C THR A 73 20.04 16.19 5.94
N TYR A 74 19.32 17.29 6.20
CA TYR A 74 18.73 18.08 5.12
C TYR A 74 19.80 18.77 4.25
N GLU A 75 20.81 19.36 4.86
CA GLU A 75 21.94 19.97 4.17
C GLU A 75 22.72 18.93 3.35
N GLN A 76 22.88 17.72 3.89
CA GLN A 76 23.45 16.59 3.16
C GLN A 76 22.62 16.25 1.92
N SER A 77 21.29 16.23 2.05
CA SER A 77 20.39 15.98 0.91
C SER A 77 20.57 16.99 -0.23
N LEU A 78 20.79 18.27 0.09
CA LEU A 78 21.07 19.30 -0.90
C LEU A 78 22.38 19.02 -1.67
N GLY A 79 23.46 18.67 -0.94
CA GLY A 79 24.74 18.30 -1.57
C GLY A 79 24.62 17.06 -2.48
N GLN A 80 23.81 16.08 -2.06
CA GLN A 80 23.54 14.90 -2.90
C GLN A 80 22.73 15.27 -4.16
N GLN A 81 21.78 16.19 -4.07
CA GLN A 81 21.02 16.68 -5.22
C GLN A 81 21.89 17.42 -6.23
N ASP A 82 22.83 18.24 -5.75
CA ASP A 82 23.79 18.91 -6.64
C ASP A 82 24.67 17.90 -7.39
N THR A 83 25.12 16.86 -6.70
CA THR A 83 25.88 15.76 -7.30
C THR A 83 25.04 15.01 -8.34
N CYS A 84 23.79 14.69 -8.00
CA CYS A 84 22.84 14.03 -8.91
C CYS A 84 22.65 14.84 -10.20
N LYS A 85 22.39 16.14 -10.10
CA LYS A 85 22.21 17.03 -11.26
C LYS A 85 23.45 17.14 -12.14
N ASN A 86 24.63 17.22 -11.53
CA ASN A 86 25.89 17.21 -12.28
C ASN A 86 26.05 15.90 -13.06
N ASN A 87 25.80 14.77 -12.42
CA ASN A 87 25.86 13.44 -13.06
C ASN A 87 24.80 13.32 -14.17
N LEU A 88 23.58 13.78 -13.95
CA LEU A 88 22.51 13.80 -14.96
C LEU A 88 22.93 14.60 -16.18
N GLY A 89 23.60 15.75 -16.00
CA GLY A 89 24.13 16.57 -17.09
C GLY A 89 25.21 15.86 -17.91
N VAL A 90 26.03 15.00 -17.27
CA VAL A 90 27.02 14.16 -17.96
C VAL A 90 26.33 13.03 -18.73
N VAL A 91 25.44 12.31 -18.06
CA VAL A 91 24.69 11.19 -18.65
C VAL A 91 23.91 11.64 -19.89
N LYS A 92 23.19 12.76 -19.82
CA LYS A 92 22.46 13.32 -20.96
C LYS A 92 23.36 13.64 -22.18
N LYS A 93 24.59 14.05 -21.93
CA LYS A 93 25.56 14.31 -23.02
C LYS A 93 26.09 13.02 -23.65
N VAL A 94 26.38 12.00 -22.82
CA VAL A 94 26.94 10.73 -23.28
C VAL A 94 25.91 9.89 -24.04
N TYR A 95 24.68 9.85 -23.50
CA TYR A 95 23.59 8.99 -24.00
C TYR A 95 22.55 9.72 -24.83
N LYS A 96 22.87 10.91 -25.36
CA LYS A 96 21.93 11.78 -26.12
C LYS A 96 21.24 11.09 -27.32
N ASP A 97 21.89 10.09 -27.90
CA ASP A 97 21.43 9.37 -29.09
C ASP A 97 20.79 8.02 -28.76
N LEU A 98 20.68 7.66 -27.46
CA LEU A 98 20.02 6.45 -27.02
C LEU A 98 18.58 6.74 -26.58
N GLU A 99 17.69 5.84 -26.98
CA GLU A 99 16.31 5.91 -26.52
C GLU A 99 16.23 5.50 -25.04
N GLU A 100 15.62 6.35 -24.23
CA GLU A 100 15.40 6.09 -22.82
C GLU A 100 14.40 4.94 -22.66
N PRO A 101 14.68 3.94 -21.79
CA PRO A 101 13.71 2.88 -21.52
C PRO A 101 12.41 3.47 -20.95
N LYS A 102 11.29 2.83 -21.25
CA LYS A 102 9.96 3.29 -20.84
C LYS A 102 9.14 2.11 -20.37
N ASP A 103 8.80 2.13 -19.08
CA ASP A 103 7.90 1.17 -18.48
C ASP A 103 6.55 1.83 -18.19
N VAL A 104 5.49 1.17 -18.64
CA VAL A 104 4.13 1.71 -18.56
C VAL A 104 3.56 1.48 -17.16
N PRO A 105 3.06 2.52 -16.47
CA PRO A 105 2.48 2.36 -15.14
C PRO A 105 1.26 1.45 -15.15
N GLN A 106 1.18 0.56 -14.16
CA GLN A 106 -0.01 -0.21 -13.83
C GLN A 106 -0.75 0.52 -12.74
N ASN A 107 -2.00 0.94 -13.01
CA ASN A 107 -2.74 1.80 -12.12
C ASN A 107 -3.91 1.08 -11.47
N SER A 108 -4.14 1.35 -10.19
CA SER A 108 -5.30 0.88 -9.43
C SER A 108 -5.86 1.99 -8.53
N ILE A 109 -7.15 1.89 -8.20
CA ILE A 109 -7.82 2.77 -7.25
C ILE A 109 -8.54 1.94 -6.21
N TYR A 110 -8.37 2.27 -4.94
CA TYR A 110 -9.01 1.55 -3.84
C TYR A 110 -9.08 2.43 -2.57
N PRO A 111 -10.02 2.17 -1.65
CA PRO A 111 -10.09 2.84 -0.36
C PRO A 111 -9.03 2.28 0.59
N ARG A 112 -8.51 3.11 1.50
CA ARG A 112 -7.56 2.70 2.54
C ARG A 112 -8.20 1.82 3.61
N ASP A 113 -9.37 2.23 4.07
CA ASP A 113 -10.12 1.57 5.13
C ASP A 113 -11.49 1.11 4.62
N ASP A 114 -12.19 0.28 5.39
CA ASP A 114 -13.56 -0.15 5.07
C ASP A 114 -14.47 1.05 4.86
N VAL A 115 -15.30 0.99 3.82
CA VAL A 115 -16.12 2.10 3.39
C VAL A 115 -17.40 2.17 4.22
N ASN A 116 -17.49 3.20 5.07
CA ASN A 116 -18.69 3.52 5.85
C ASN A 116 -19.21 4.88 5.42
N VAL A 117 -20.47 4.94 4.96
CA VAL A 117 -21.11 6.19 4.52
C VAL A 117 -21.09 7.23 5.65
N GLY A 118 -20.66 8.44 5.31
CA GLY A 118 -20.54 9.54 6.27
C GLY A 118 -19.27 9.53 7.14
N THR A 119 -18.47 8.46 7.10
CA THR A 119 -17.18 8.40 7.81
C THR A 119 -16.04 8.76 6.87
N GLN A 120 -15.16 9.66 7.33
CA GLN A 120 -14.00 10.07 6.53
C GLN A 120 -13.07 8.89 6.23
N ASN A 121 -12.61 8.78 4.99
CA ASN A 121 -11.70 7.76 4.50
C ASN A 121 -10.70 8.38 3.51
N THR A 122 -9.80 7.58 2.96
CA THR A 122 -8.84 8.00 1.93
C THR A 122 -8.92 7.06 0.74
N LEU A 123 -9.14 7.62 -0.46
CA LEU A 123 -8.92 6.88 -1.72
C LEU A 123 -7.45 6.95 -2.09
N ILE A 124 -6.93 5.82 -2.54
CA ILE A 124 -5.56 5.66 -2.99
C ILE A 124 -5.57 5.34 -4.48
N CYS A 125 -4.89 6.16 -5.27
CA CYS A 125 -4.53 5.84 -6.64
C CYS A 125 -3.07 5.42 -6.66
N HIS A 126 -2.83 4.16 -6.97
CA HIS A 126 -1.51 3.55 -6.95
C HIS A 126 -1.03 3.32 -8.38
N SER A 127 0.06 3.98 -8.74
CA SER A 127 0.79 3.77 -10.00
C SER A 127 2.01 2.91 -9.72
N MET A 128 2.11 1.76 -10.38
CA MET A 128 3.14 0.75 -10.11
C MET A 128 4.03 0.53 -11.32
N ARG A 129 5.30 0.23 -11.04
CA ARG A 129 6.29 -0.28 -12.01
C ARG A 129 6.44 0.59 -13.24
N PHE A 130 6.53 1.89 -13.07
CA PHE A 130 6.74 2.83 -14.18
C PHE A 130 8.17 3.35 -14.24
N PHE A 131 8.61 3.70 -15.43
CA PHE A 131 9.85 4.42 -15.68
C PHE A 131 9.74 5.24 -16.98
N PRO A 132 10.35 6.42 -17.02
CA PRO A 132 10.88 7.16 -15.89
C PRO A 132 9.81 8.00 -15.20
N PRO A 133 10.04 8.49 -13.98
CA PRO A 133 9.26 9.56 -13.41
C PRO A 133 9.28 10.83 -14.30
N PRO A 134 8.25 11.71 -14.20
CA PRO A 134 7.12 11.67 -13.29
C PRO A 134 5.88 10.99 -13.86
N VAL A 135 4.95 10.60 -13.00
CA VAL A 135 3.54 10.44 -13.34
C VAL A 135 2.76 11.66 -12.86
N ARG A 136 1.69 12.01 -13.56
CA ARG A 136 0.74 13.04 -13.14
C ARG A 136 -0.57 12.38 -12.82
N VAL A 137 -1.12 12.69 -11.66
CA VAL A 137 -2.39 12.12 -11.20
C VAL A 137 -3.41 13.24 -11.10
N ARG A 138 -4.58 13.03 -11.73
CA ARG A 138 -5.73 13.92 -11.66
C ARG A 138 -6.92 13.19 -11.04
N TRP A 139 -7.57 13.83 -10.10
CA TRP A 139 -8.74 13.31 -9.43
C TRP A 139 -10.00 14.06 -9.82
N THR A 140 -11.08 13.31 -10.06
CA THR A 140 -12.42 13.92 -10.16
C THR A 140 -13.40 13.24 -9.20
N LYS A 141 -14.37 14.03 -8.72
CA LYS A 141 -15.53 13.55 -7.98
C LYS A 141 -16.78 13.94 -8.76
N ASN A 142 -17.60 12.98 -9.17
CA ASN A 142 -18.81 13.22 -9.96
C ASN A 142 -18.55 14.10 -11.20
N GLY A 143 -17.35 13.97 -11.80
CA GLY A 143 -16.91 14.79 -12.95
C GLY A 143 -16.29 16.15 -12.60
N GLU A 144 -16.31 16.59 -11.33
CA GLU A 144 -15.67 17.81 -10.87
C GLU A 144 -14.23 17.55 -10.46
N ASP A 145 -13.28 18.40 -10.86
CA ASP A 145 -11.86 18.29 -10.51
C ASP A 145 -11.64 18.57 -9.01
N VAL A 146 -11.01 17.63 -8.31
CA VAL A 146 -10.69 17.71 -6.88
C VAL A 146 -9.21 17.41 -6.62
N THR A 147 -8.37 17.55 -7.64
CA THR A 147 -6.93 17.23 -7.57
C THR A 147 -6.20 18.06 -6.52
N ASP A 148 -6.62 19.28 -6.26
CA ASP A 148 -6.08 20.18 -5.24
C ASP A 148 -6.21 19.66 -3.80
N LYS A 149 -7.14 18.70 -3.57
CA LYS A 149 -7.36 18.04 -2.27
C LYS A 149 -6.59 16.75 -2.11
N SER A 150 -5.81 16.37 -3.11
CA SER A 150 -4.98 15.17 -3.07
C SER A 150 -3.53 15.50 -2.68
N SER A 151 -2.82 14.47 -2.23
CA SER A 151 -1.38 14.51 -2.00
C SER A 151 -0.70 13.39 -2.78
N LEU A 152 0.58 13.58 -3.11
CA LEU A 152 1.43 12.57 -3.71
C LEU A 152 2.46 12.09 -2.69
N SER A 153 2.75 10.79 -2.71
CA SER A 153 3.88 10.22 -1.99
C SER A 153 5.20 10.49 -2.72
N GLN A 154 6.28 10.07 -2.09
CA GLN A 154 7.59 9.93 -2.75
C GLN A 154 7.54 8.84 -3.83
N TYR A 155 8.59 8.75 -4.65
CA TYR A 155 8.78 7.64 -5.58
C TYR A 155 9.47 6.49 -4.86
N TYR A 156 8.80 5.36 -4.73
CA TYR A 156 9.34 4.14 -4.10
C TYR A 156 10.02 3.28 -5.16
N PRO A 157 11.32 3.02 -5.06
CA PRO A 157 12.06 2.24 -6.04
C PRO A 157 11.76 0.74 -5.91
N ASN A 158 11.66 0.05 -7.06
CA ASN A 158 11.60 -1.41 -7.14
C ASN A 158 12.98 -2.00 -7.46
N GLU A 159 13.19 -3.28 -7.21
CA GLU A 159 14.42 -4.00 -7.52
C GLU A 159 14.75 -3.99 -9.03
N ASP A 160 13.74 -3.88 -9.89
CA ASP A 160 13.86 -3.81 -11.35
C ASP A 160 14.12 -2.40 -11.88
N HIS A 161 14.43 -1.44 -11.01
CA HIS A 161 14.68 -0.03 -11.31
C HIS A 161 13.47 0.77 -11.80
N THR A 162 12.28 0.22 -11.70
CA THR A 162 11.01 0.94 -11.86
C THR A 162 10.59 1.60 -10.55
N PHE A 163 9.56 2.43 -10.61
CA PHE A 163 9.04 3.16 -9.45
C PHE A 163 7.57 2.88 -9.19
N ASN A 164 7.19 3.03 -7.93
CA ASN A 164 5.80 3.10 -7.49
C ASN A 164 5.54 4.49 -6.92
N GLN A 165 4.30 4.96 -7.04
CA GLN A 165 3.86 6.21 -6.40
C GLN A 165 2.39 6.10 -6.01
N PHE A 166 2.03 6.71 -4.88
CA PHE A 166 0.68 6.75 -4.36
C PHE A 166 0.15 8.19 -4.38
N SER A 167 -1.08 8.34 -4.85
CA SER A 167 -1.84 9.59 -4.69
C SER A 167 -2.99 9.34 -3.73
N HIS A 168 -3.12 10.20 -2.72
CA HIS A 168 -4.10 10.07 -1.65
C HIS A 168 -5.13 11.18 -1.76
N LEU A 169 -6.41 10.82 -1.85
CA LEU A 169 -7.53 11.76 -1.81
C LEU A 169 -8.37 11.50 -0.57
N THR A 170 -8.37 12.45 0.37
CA THR A 170 -9.26 12.38 1.54
C THR A 170 -10.70 12.69 1.11
N PHE A 171 -11.64 11.82 1.48
CA PHE A 171 -13.04 11.95 1.10
C PHE A 171 -13.98 11.47 2.21
N THR A 172 -15.25 11.86 2.11
CA THR A 172 -16.32 11.30 2.94
C THR A 172 -17.31 10.64 2.00
N PRO A 173 -17.43 9.28 2.04
CA PRO A 173 -18.27 8.54 1.12
C PRO A 173 -19.74 8.93 1.27
N LYS A 174 -20.40 9.13 0.12
CA LYS A 174 -21.87 9.23 0.01
C LYS A 174 -22.30 8.22 -1.04
N GLU A 175 -23.44 7.60 -0.82
CA GLU A 175 -24.01 6.64 -1.77
C GLU A 175 -24.16 7.27 -3.16
N GLY A 176 -23.69 6.56 -4.19
CA GLY A 176 -23.70 7.01 -5.57
C GLY A 176 -22.62 8.02 -5.97
N ASP A 177 -21.71 8.43 -5.06
CA ASP A 177 -20.55 9.22 -5.45
C ASP A 177 -19.60 8.39 -6.32
N VAL A 178 -19.16 8.99 -7.43
CA VAL A 178 -18.21 8.39 -8.38
C VAL A 178 -16.91 9.18 -8.34
N TYR A 179 -15.80 8.48 -8.13
CA TYR A 179 -14.47 9.06 -8.13
C TYR A 179 -13.65 8.48 -9.28
N THR A 180 -12.87 9.33 -9.95
CA THR A 180 -11.91 8.86 -10.96
C THR A 180 -10.50 9.32 -10.63
N CYS A 181 -9.55 8.44 -10.91
CA CYS A 181 -8.13 8.75 -10.92
C CYS A 181 -7.63 8.60 -12.35
N THR A 182 -7.14 9.68 -12.94
CA THR A 182 -6.53 9.67 -14.27
C THR A 182 -5.03 9.85 -14.13
N VAL A 183 -4.28 8.86 -14.65
CA VAL A 183 -2.81 8.85 -14.62
C VAL A 183 -2.29 9.19 -16.01
N GLU A 184 -1.44 10.21 -16.07
CA GLU A 184 -0.71 10.62 -17.26
C GLU A 184 0.76 10.25 -17.12
N HIS A 185 1.32 9.59 -18.11
CA HIS A 185 2.73 9.24 -18.19
C HIS A 185 3.19 9.27 -19.64
N LYS A 186 4.48 9.55 -19.88
CA LYS A 186 5.02 9.63 -21.24
C LYS A 186 4.90 8.34 -22.06
N SER A 187 4.73 7.19 -21.39
CA SER A 187 4.49 5.89 -22.02
C SER A 187 3.01 5.55 -22.18
N LEU A 188 2.10 6.35 -21.59
CA LEU A 188 0.65 6.16 -21.66
C LEU A 188 0.04 7.13 -22.65
N GLN A 189 -0.37 6.64 -23.82
CA GLN A 189 -1.14 7.40 -24.79
C GLN A 189 -2.25 6.50 -25.37
N PRO A 190 -3.50 6.74 -24.99
CA PRO A 190 -4.05 7.78 -24.08
C PRO A 190 -3.73 7.52 -22.60
N SER A 191 -3.98 8.53 -21.76
CA SER A 191 -3.91 8.41 -20.29
C SER A 191 -4.82 7.30 -19.77
N ASP A 192 -4.44 6.67 -18.66
CA ASP A 192 -5.22 5.61 -18.01
C ASP A 192 -6.12 6.20 -16.92
N THR A 193 -7.41 5.87 -16.96
CA THR A 193 -8.40 6.36 -15.99
C THR A 193 -9.02 5.17 -15.27
N LYS A 194 -8.94 5.18 -13.95
CA LYS A 194 -9.60 4.22 -13.06
C LYS A 194 -10.77 4.89 -12.38
N THR A 195 -11.87 4.18 -12.31
CA THR A 195 -13.11 4.66 -11.67
C THR A 195 -13.42 3.82 -10.45
N TRP A 196 -13.87 4.48 -9.40
CA TRP A 196 -14.33 3.86 -8.18
C TRP A 196 -15.67 4.49 -7.76
N GLU A 197 -16.65 3.68 -7.48
CA GLU A 197 -17.96 4.08 -7.00
C GLU A 197 -18.13 3.71 -5.52
N VAL A 198 -18.84 4.54 -4.78
CA VAL A 198 -19.27 4.23 -3.42
C VAL A 198 -20.40 3.21 -3.50
N ASP A 199 -20.02 1.93 -3.41
CA ASP A 199 -20.98 0.84 -3.29
C ASP A 199 -21.28 0.60 -1.79
N VAL A 200 -22.56 0.68 -1.43
CA VAL A 200 -23.01 0.40 -0.07
C VAL A 200 -23.50 -1.04 -0.04
N GLU A 201 -22.65 -1.95 0.36
CA GLU A 201 -23.11 -3.29 0.68
C GLU A 201 -24.14 -3.20 1.81
N LEU A 202 -25.41 -3.36 1.46
CA LEU A 202 -26.45 -3.55 2.45
C LEU A 202 -26.11 -4.78 3.30
N PRO A 203 -26.11 -4.68 4.63
CA PRO A 203 -25.75 -5.79 5.49
C PRO A 203 -26.61 -7.00 5.10
N SER A 204 -25.96 -8.04 4.58
CA SER A 204 -26.62 -9.25 4.13
C SER A 204 -27.25 -9.90 5.36
N VAL A 205 -28.59 -9.99 5.38
CA VAL A 205 -29.33 -10.67 6.46
C VAL A 205 -29.17 -12.20 6.41
N GLY A 206 -28.57 -12.72 5.34
CA GLY A 206 -28.37 -14.15 5.12
C GLY A 206 -27.70 -14.89 6.28
N PRO A 207 -26.53 -14.45 6.77
CA PRO A 207 -25.85 -15.09 7.89
C PRO A 207 -26.66 -15.07 9.18
N ALA A 208 -27.36 -13.97 9.46
CA ALA A 208 -28.21 -13.84 10.66
C ALA A 208 -29.44 -14.76 10.58
N VAL A 209 -30.07 -14.84 9.43
CA VAL A 209 -31.20 -15.77 9.19
C VAL A 209 -30.75 -17.21 9.29
N PHE A 210 -29.62 -17.56 8.68
CA PHE A 210 -29.08 -18.92 8.75
C PHE A 210 -28.75 -19.33 10.19
N CYS A 211 -28.11 -18.45 10.95
CA CYS A 211 -27.80 -18.67 12.35
C CYS A 211 -29.07 -18.81 13.20
N GLY A 212 -30.06 -17.95 13.01
CA GLY A 212 -31.34 -18.00 13.72
C GLY A 212 -32.12 -19.28 13.44
N VAL A 213 -32.22 -19.70 12.20
CA VAL A 213 -32.88 -20.95 11.80
C VAL A 213 -32.14 -22.18 12.37
N GLY A 214 -30.81 -22.20 12.24
CA GLY A 214 -29.98 -23.28 12.79
C GLY A 214 -30.15 -23.45 14.30
N LEU A 215 -30.18 -22.33 15.03
CA LEU A 215 -30.38 -22.33 16.48
C LEU A 215 -31.76 -22.82 16.87
N ALA A 216 -32.82 -22.38 16.18
CA ALA A 216 -34.19 -22.83 16.41
C ALA A 216 -34.35 -24.33 16.18
N VAL A 217 -33.82 -24.86 15.06
CA VAL A 217 -33.84 -26.29 14.75
C VAL A 217 -33.04 -27.10 15.78
N GLY A 218 -31.88 -26.60 16.21
CA GLY A 218 -31.05 -27.22 17.24
C GLY A 218 -31.80 -27.33 18.59
N LEU A 219 -32.45 -26.25 19.04
CA LEU A 219 -33.24 -26.22 20.29
C LEU A 219 -34.41 -27.19 20.21
N LEU A 220 -35.13 -27.23 19.08
CA LEU A 220 -36.22 -28.19 18.86
C LEU A 220 -35.71 -29.65 18.92
N GLY A 221 -34.55 -29.93 18.32
CA GLY A 221 -33.90 -31.23 18.35
C GLY A 221 -33.55 -31.67 19.79
N VAL A 222 -32.98 -30.76 20.61
CA VAL A 222 -32.68 -31.02 22.03
C VAL A 222 -33.95 -31.25 22.81
N ALA A 223 -34.97 -30.41 22.63
CA ALA A 223 -36.25 -30.56 23.34
C ALA A 223 -36.95 -31.88 23.02
N THR A 224 -37.03 -32.27 21.75
CA THR A 224 -37.61 -33.55 21.33
C THR A 224 -36.77 -34.74 21.79
N GLY A 225 -35.44 -34.67 21.71
CA GLY A 225 -34.55 -35.71 22.21
C GLY A 225 -34.68 -35.94 23.72
N THR A 226 -34.71 -34.87 24.52
CA THR A 226 -34.92 -34.96 25.98
C THR A 226 -36.30 -35.52 26.33
N PHE A 227 -37.34 -35.11 25.56
CA PHE A 227 -38.69 -35.67 25.77
C PHE A 227 -38.71 -37.20 25.56
N PHE A 228 -38.12 -37.71 24.48
CA PHE A 228 -38.07 -39.14 24.22
C PHE A 228 -37.20 -39.90 25.24
N LEU A 229 -36.11 -39.32 25.70
CA LEU A 229 -35.26 -39.92 26.74
C LEU A 229 -36.03 -40.06 28.08
N VAL A 230 -36.72 -39.02 28.49
CA VAL A 230 -37.52 -39.05 29.72
C VAL A 230 -38.67 -40.06 29.61
N LYS A 231 -39.38 -40.05 28.47
CA LYS A 231 -40.48 -41.00 28.25
C LYS A 231 -39.98 -42.45 28.13
N GLY A 232 -38.84 -42.69 27.49
CA GLY A 232 -38.23 -44.02 27.40
C GLY A 232 -37.81 -44.55 28.80
N ASN A 233 -37.35 -43.69 29.69
CA ASN A 233 -36.92 -44.08 31.03
C ASN A 233 -38.14 -44.37 31.98
N GLN A 234 -39.34 -43.88 31.64
CA GLN A 234 -40.59 -44.20 32.37
C GLN A 234 -41.26 -45.52 31.96
N CYS A 235 -40.81 -46.11 30.87
CA CYS A 235 -41.39 -47.39 30.39
C CYS A 235 -40.56 -48.63 30.78
N ASN A 236 -39.51 -48.45 31.58
CA ASN A 236 -38.74 -49.48 32.27
C ASN A 236 -39.01 -49.44 33.76
#